data_1ca5a79aa05f68489d7d7d7335516364
#
_entry.id   1ca5a79aa05f68489d7d7d7335516364
#
_cell.length_a   1.000
_cell.length_b   1.000
_cell.length_c   1.000
_cell.angle_alpha   90.00
_cell.angle_beta   90.00
_cell.angle_gamma   90.00
#
_symmetry.space_group_name_H-M   'P 1'
#
loop_
_entity.id
_entity.type
_entity.pdbx_description
1 polymer ?
#
loop_
_entity_poly.entity_id
_entity_poly.type
_entity_poly.pdbx_seq_one_letter_code
_entity_poly.pdbx_strand_id
1 'polypeptide(L)'
;MMIFCGATTTSAKDKSSGNPVFDGWYADPEGVVFGDEYWIYPTYSAPYNEQLFADAFSSPDLVHWTKHKSVLAIENISWLNRCLWAPSVVHANGKYYFFFGGNDIQNNEMVGGIGVAISDNPAGPFVDALGHPLIGEIVNGAQPIDQFVFRDDDGQYYMFYGGWRHCNVVRLSPDLLSVIPHADGEIYKEVTPENYVEGPFMLKRNGKYYFMWSEGGWGGPDYCVAYAIADSVYGPFRRIGKILQQDENVATGAGHHSVIKGKGDDEYYIVYHRRPLGKTGANERVTCIDRLYFNADGTIKPVKMTFEGVKASKLK
;
A
#
# COMPACT_ATOMS: atom_id res chain seq x y z
N MET A 1 34.71 -7.84 -46.56
CA MET A 1 34.12 -8.37 -45.31
C MET A 1 33.64 -7.19 -44.50
N MET A 2 32.38 -6.76 -44.71
CA MET A 2 31.77 -5.63 -43.99
C MET A 2 31.17 -6.15 -42.69
N ILE A 3 31.69 -5.65 -41.58
CA ILE A 3 31.15 -5.90 -40.23
C ILE A 3 29.98 -4.96 -40.02
N PHE A 4 28.73 -5.47 -40.04
CA PHE A 4 27.58 -4.71 -39.60
C PHE A 4 27.60 -4.64 -38.07
N CYS A 5 27.92 -3.47 -37.53
CA CYS A 5 27.73 -3.16 -36.14
C CYS A 5 26.24 -2.86 -35.95
N GLY A 6 25.47 -3.84 -35.48
CA GLY A 6 24.07 -3.65 -35.14
C GLY A 6 23.96 -2.82 -33.87
N ALA A 7 23.55 -1.56 -34.03
CA ALA A 7 23.14 -0.74 -32.90
C ALA A 7 21.82 -1.30 -32.36
N THR A 8 21.85 -1.96 -31.21
CA THR A 8 20.64 -2.28 -30.44
C THR A 8 20.01 -0.97 -29.98
N THR A 9 18.91 -0.56 -30.63
CA THR A 9 18.07 0.50 -30.13
C THR A 9 17.37 0.01 -28.87
N THR A 10 17.88 0.39 -27.70
CA THR A 10 17.15 0.23 -26.43
C THR A 10 15.78 0.93 -26.53
N SER A 11 14.71 0.20 -26.29
CA SER A 11 13.36 0.75 -26.34
C SER A 11 13.17 1.83 -25.27
N ALA A 12 12.21 2.73 -25.44
CA ALA A 12 11.93 3.76 -24.43
C ALA A 12 11.56 3.16 -23.06
N LYS A 13 11.00 1.92 -23.03
CA LYS A 13 10.73 1.12 -21.83
C LYS A 13 11.99 0.72 -21.05
N ASP A 14 13.14 0.62 -21.70
CA ASP A 14 14.40 0.28 -21.00
C ASP A 14 15.00 1.46 -20.22
N LYS A 15 14.40 2.64 -20.30
CA LYS A 15 14.90 3.87 -19.66
C LYS A 15 14.07 4.33 -18.46
N SER A 16 12.79 3.93 -18.38
CA SER A 16 11.87 4.30 -17.31
C SER A 16 10.78 3.24 -17.14
N SER A 17 10.16 3.20 -15.96
CA SER A 17 9.11 2.23 -15.61
C SER A 17 7.88 2.30 -16.52
N GLY A 18 7.57 3.50 -17.02
CA GLY A 18 6.25 3.79 -17.53
C GLY A 18 5.23 3.87 -16.38
N ASN A 19 4.06 4.43 -16.67
CA ASN A 19 2.88 4.40 -15.80
C ASN A 19 1.65 4.06 -16.66
N PRO A 20 0.98 2.90 -16.45
CA PRO A 20 1.19 1.95 -15.34
C PRO A 20 2.53 1.20 -15.39
N VAL A 21 3.00 0.77 -14.20
CA VAL A 21 4.29 0.05 -14.07
C VAL A 21 4.23 -1.38 -14.60
N PHE A 22 3.05 -1.99 -14.61
CA PHE A 22 2.76 -3.30 -15.18
C PHE A 22 1.33 -3.35 -15.71
N ASP A 23 1.04 -4.31 -16.57
CA ASP A 23 -0.28 -4.47 -17.19
C ASP A 23 -1.30 -5.06 -16.20
N GLY A 24 -2.56 -4.70 -16.39
CA GLY A 24 -3.72 -5.18 -15.61
C GLY A 24 -4.34 -4.11 -14.74
N TRP A 25 -5.51 -4.44 -14.20
CA TRP A 25 -6.23 -3.59 -13.26
C TRP A 25 -5.80 -3.96 -11.83
N TYR A 26 -5.00 -3.10 -11.22
CA TYR A 26 -4.46 -3.28 -9.89
C TYR A 26 -4.53 -1.96 -9.11
N ALA A 27 -5.01 -2.06 -7.88
CA ALA A 27 -5.23 -0.94 -7.00
C ALA A 27 -4.55 -1.13 -5.63
N ASP A 28 -4.65 -0.13 -4.77
CA ASP A 28 -4.26 -0.17 -3.37
C ASP A 28 -2.86 -0.78 -3.15
N PRO A 29 -1.83 -0.31 -3.89
CA PRO A 29 -0.55 -0.98 -3.92
C PRO A 29 0.28 -0.68 -2.68
N GLU A 30 0.77 -1.71 -2.00
CA GLU A 30 1.88 -1.58 -1.08
C GLU A 30 3.19 -1.84 -1.79
N GLY A 31 4.07 -0.83 -1.80
CA GLY A 31 5.44 -0.95 -2.24
C GLY A 31 6.38 -1.12 -1.05
N VAL A 32 7.24 -2.10 -1.11
CA VAL A 32 8.19 -2.44 -0.03
C VAL A 32 9.51 -2.95 -0.61
N VAL A 33 10.57 -2.94 0.19
CA VAL A 33 11.88 -3.48 -0.17
C VAL A 33 12.17 -4.72 0.66
N PHE A 34 12.49 -5.82 -0.02
CA PHE A 34 13.00 -7.04 0.62
C PHE A 34 14.33 -7.44 0.01
N GLY A 35 15.37 -7.45 0.83
CA GLY A 35 16.74 -7.71 0.35
C GLY A 35 17.18 -6.64 -0.66
N ASP A 36 17.43 -7.05 -1.90
CA ASP A 36 17.89 -6.18 -2.99
C ASP A 36 16.81 -5.92 -4.04
N GLU A 37 15.55 -6.24 -3.75
CA GLU A 37 14.44 -6.12 -4.67
C GLU A 37 13.34 -5.22 -4.12
N TYR A 38 12.74 -4.46 -5.02
CA TYR A 38 11.50 -3.75 -4.82
C TYR A 38 10.34 -4.71 -5.04
N TRP A 39 9.33 -4.64 -4.20
CA TRP A 39 8.12 -5.45 -4.30
C TRP A 39 6.90 -4.54 -4.29
N ILE A 40 5.88 -4.91 -5.06
CA ILE A 40 4.56 -4.30 -5.02
C ILE A 40 3.53 -5.40 -4.84
N TYR A 41 2.68 -5.25 -3.82
CA TYR A 41 1.54 -6.11 -3.53
C TYR A 41 0.26 -5.29 -3.69
N PRO A 42 -0.45 -5.43 -4.82
CA PRO A 42 -1.68 -4.70 -5.06
C PRO A 42 -2.93 -5.54 -4.83
N THR A 43 -4.08 -4.88 -4.70
CA THR A 43 -5.40 -5.49 -4.88
C THR A 43 -5.65 -5.78 -6.35
N TYR A 44 -6.14 -6.97 -6.69
CA TYR A 44 -6.71 -7.22 -8.02
C TYR A 44 -8.01 -6.43 -8.17
N SER A 45 -8.00 -5.39 -9.02
CA SER A 45 -9.09 -4.43 -9.15
C SER A 45 -10.16 -4.94 -10.12
N ALA A 46 -11.15 -5.64 -9.59
CA ALA A 46 -12.25 -6.30 -10.29
C ALA A 46 -13.55 -6.15 -9.48
N PRO A 47 -14.71 -6.61 -9.97
CA PRO A 47 -15.88 -6.76 -9.13
C PRO A 47 -15.60 -7.59 -7.88
N TYR A 48 -16.22 -7.26 -6.76
CA TYR A 48 -15.94 -7.82 -5.42
C TYR A 48 -15.89 -9.35 -5.36
N ASN A 49 -16.77 -10.02 -6.11
CA ASN A 49 -16.82 -11.49 -6.16
C ASN A 49 -15.70 -12.12 -7.02
N GLU A 50 -14.89 -11.32 -7.68
CA GLU A 50 -13.77 -11.75 -8.52
C GLU A 50 -12.42 -11.46 -7.83
N GLN A 51 -12.42 -10.73 -6.72
CA GLN A 51 -11.23 -10.39 -5.94
C GLN A 51 -10.85 -11.54 -5.00
N LEU A 52 -10.42 -12.64 -5.59
CA LEU A 52 -10.25 -13.95 -4.94
C LEU A 52 -8.78 -14.35 -4.72
N PHE A 53 -7.86 -13.52 -5.19
CA PHE A 53 -6.41 -13.77 -5.09
C PHE A 53 -5.64 -12.46 -5.03
N ALA A 54 -4.43 -12.52 -4.54
CA ALA A 54 -3.43 -11.47 -4.65
C ALA A 54 -2.27 -11.94 -5.54
N ASP A 55 -1.88 -11.10 -6.49
CA ASP A 55 -0.61 -11.21 -7.20
C ASP A 55 0.44 -10.35 -6.50
N ALA A 56 1.71 -10.60 -6.75
CA ALA A 56 2.81 -9.74 -6.37
C ALA A 56 3.71 -9.44 -7.57
N PHE A 57 4.47 -8.36 -7.47
CA PHE A 57 5.41 -7.96 -8.50
C PHE A 57 6.74 -7.63 -7.85
N SER A 58 7.86 -8.15 -8.38
CA SER A 58 9.20 -7.80 -7.93
C SER A 58 10.02 -7.15 -9.03
N SER A 59 10.94 -6.27 -8.64
CA SER A 59 11.84 -5.59 -9.56
C SER A 59 13.20 -5.33 -8.93
N PRO A 60 14.31 -5.57 -9.65
CA PRO A 60 15.64 -5.21 -9.18
C PRO A 60 15.92 -3.71 -9.30
N ASP A 61 15.08 -2.94 -10.02
CA ASP A 61 15.42 -1.58 -10.43
C ASP A 61 14.23 -0.63 -10.67
N LEU A 62 13.00 -1.01 -10.27
CA LEU A 62 11.75 -0.25 -10.48
C LEU A 62 11.26 -0.17 -11.94
N VAL A 63 11.98 -0.73 -12.90
CA VAL A 63 11.63 -0.70 -14.33
C VAL A 63 11.26 -2.08 -14.85
N HIS A 64 12.01 -3.09 -14.48
CA HIS A 64 11.83 -4.45 -14.95
C HIS A 64 11.08 -5.27 -13.89
N TRP A 65 9.78 -5.47 -14.10
CA TRP A 65 8.90 -6.14 -13.16
C TRP A 65 8.64 -7.59 -13.52
N THR A 66 8.77 -8.46 -12.54
CA THR A 66 8.40 -9.88 -12.62
C THR A 66 7.11 -10.10 -11.86
N LYS A 67 6.10 -10.67 -12.52
CA LYS A 67 4.81 -11.00 -11.90
C LYS A 67 4.86 -12.37 -11.22
N HIS A 68 4.45 -12.43 -9.97
CA HIS A 68 4.21 -13.63 -9.17
C HIS A 68 2.70 -13.80 -9.00
N LYS A 69 2.14 -14.85 -9.63
CA LYS A 69 0.69 -15.08 -9.67
C LYS A 69 0.20 -15.75 -8.40
N SER A 70 -0.95 -15.29 -7.91
CA SER A 70 -1.71 -15.94 -6.82
C SER A 70 -0.83 -16.25 -5.62
N VAL A 71 -0.03 -15.26 -5.17
CA VAL A 71 0.84 -15.44 -3.99
C VAL A 71 0.03 -15.74 -2.73
N LEU A 72 -1.23 -15.27 -2.69
CA LEU A 72 -2.27 -15.62 -1.73
C LEU A 72 -3.58 -15.84 -2.49
N ALA A 73 -4.35 -16.86 -2.15
CA ALA A 73 -5.64 -17.16 -2.74
C ALA A 73 -6.66 -17.59 -1.68
N ILE A 74 -7.94 -17.30 -1.90
CA ILE A 74 -9.01 -17.54 -0.93
C ILE A 74 -9.15 -19.03 -0.56
N GLU A 75 -8.77 -19.95 -1.45
CA GLU A 75 -8.81 -21.40 -1.19
C GLU A 75 -7.93 -21.79 0.02
N ASN A 76 -6.97 -20.95 0.36
CA ASN A 76 -6.06 -21.16 1.49
C ASN A 76 -6.52 -20.46 2.78
N ILE A 77 -7.72 -19.81 2.77
CA ILE A 77 -8.25 -19.02 3.87
C ILE A 77 -9.69 -19.45 4.16
N SER A 78 -9.89 -20.25 5.20
CA SER A 78 -11.16 -20.94 5.46
C SER A 78 -12.36 -20.02 5.70
N TRP A 79 -12.12 -18.78 6.13
CA TRP A 79 -13.16 -17.80 6.48
C TRP A 79 -13.39 -16.74 5.39
N LEU A 80 -12.54 -16.69 4.35
CA LEU A 80 -12.59 -15.68 3.29
C LEU A 80 -13.36 -16.21 2.08
N ASN A 81 -14.29 -15.40 1.55
CA ASN A 81 -15.10 -15.76 0.38
C ASN A 81 -14.95 -14.78 -0.79
N ARG A 82 -14.53 -13.54 -0.51
CA ARG A 82 -14.39 -12.47 -1.49
C ARG A 82 -13.57 -11.32 -0.93
N CYS A 83 -13.31 -10.30 -1.76
CA CYS A 83 -12.76 -9.02 -1.33
C CYS A 83 -11.41 -9.18 -0.62
N LEU A 84 -10.45 -9.83 -1.27
CA LEU A 84 -9.07 -9.85 -0.80
C LEU A 84 -8.44 -8.52 -1.18
N TRP A 85 -8.28 -7.61 -0.18
CA TRP A 85 -7.99 -6.20 -0.40
C TRP A 85 -6.74 -5.70 0.30
N ALA A 86 -6.17 -4.62 -0.29
CA ALA A 86 -5.21 -3.70 0.30
C ALA A 86 -4.13 -4.41 1.12
N PRO A 87 -3.25 -5.18 0.47
CA PRO A 87 -2.21 -5.91 1.17
C PRO A 87 -1.27 -5.00 1.94
N SER A 88 -0.77 -5.46 3.10
CA SER A 88 0.41 -4.93 3.77
C SER A 88 1.35 -6.07 4.13
N VAL A 89 2.59 -6.03 3.62
CA VAL A 89 3.50 -7.17 3.74
C VAL A 89 4.78 -6.76 4.46
N VAL A 90 5.11 -7.47 5.55
CA VAL A 90 6.33 -7.22 6.33
C VAL A 90 7.17 -8.47 6.45
N HIS A 91 8.49 -8.29 6.52
CA HIS A 91 9.44 -9.35 6.84
C HIS A 91 9.83 -9.25 8.32
N ALA A 92 9.52 -10.27 9.08
CA ALA A 92 9.82 -10.37 10.51
C ALA A 92 10.05 -11.84 10.91
N ASN A 93 10.84 -12.08 11.94
CA ASN A 93 11.06 -13.42 12.50
C ASN A 93 11.48 -14.48 11.45
N GLY A 94 12.18 -14.06 10.39
CA GLY A 94 12.60 -14.94 9.29
C GLY A 94 11.48 -15.35 8.34
N LYS A 95 10.29 -14.73 8.42
CA LYS A 95 9.13 -15.00 7.59
C LYS A 95 8.52 -13.72 7.02
N TYR A 96 7.68 -13.86 5.99
CA TYR A 96 6.89 -12.79 5.41
C TYR A 96 5.45 -12.92 5.92
N TYR A 97 4.91 -11.82 6.41
CA TYR A 97 3.54 -11.70 6.93
C TYR A 97 2.74 -10.82 5.97
N PHE A 98 1.70 -11.38 5.41
CA PHE A 98 0.80 -10.73 4.46
C PHE A 98 -0.51 -10.42 5.16
N PHE A 99 -0.73 -9.16 5.52
CA PHE A 99 -1.98 -8.67 6.07
C PHE A 99 -2.90 -8.26 4.93
N PHE A 100 -4.19 -8.53 5.06
CA PHE A 100 -5.19 -8.27 4.02
C PHE A 100 -6.56 -7.97 4.62
N GLY A 101 -7.36 -7.12 3.95
CA GLY A 101 -8.78 -6.98 4.24
C GLY A 101 -9.59 -8.09 3.55
N GLY A 102 -10.68 -8.53 4.16
CA GLY A 102 -11.50 -9.60 3.61
C GLY A 102 -13.00 -9.49 3.89
N ASN A 103 -13.80 -10.00 2.96
CA ASN A 103 -15.27 -10.16 3.02
C ASN A 103 -16.10 -8.87 3.05
N ASP A 104 -15.51 -7.67 3.13
CA ASP A 104 -16.25 -6.40 3.14
C ASP A 104 -17.37 -6.40 4.19
N ILE A 105 -17.02 -6.58 5.47
CA ILE A 105 -18.03 -6.63 6.53
C ILE A 105 -18.73 -5.29 6.73
N GLN A 106 -20.05 -5.34 6.90
CA GLN A 106 -20.91 -4.16 7.08
C GLN A 106 -21.46 -4.05 8.51
N ASN A 107 -21.26 -5.09 9.33
CA ASN A 107 -21.62 -5.15 10.74
C ASN A 107 -20.82 -6.28 11.43
N ASN A 108 -20.87 -6.33 12.77
CA ASN A 108 -20.13 -7.30 13.57
C ASN A 108 -20.73 -8.72 13.58
N GLU A 109 -21.84 -8.97 12.90
CA GLU A 109 -22.41 -10.30 12.71
C GLU A 109 -21.81 -11.02 11.50
N MET A 110 -21.18 -10.29 10.59
CA MET A 110 -20.50 -10.83 9.41
C MET A 110 -19.10 -11.32 9.77
N VAL A 111 -18.71 -12.47 9.20
CA VAL A 111 -17.33 -12.96 9.27
C VAL A 111 -16.47 -12.27 8.23
N GLY A 112 -15.37 -11.65 8.63
CA GLY A 112 -14.45 -10.94 7.77
C GLY A 112 -13.62 -9.91 8.54
N GLY A 113 -12.96 -9.01 7.85
CA GLY A 113 -12.07 -8.00 8.41
C GLY A 113 -10.62 -8.24 8.03
N ILE A 114 -9.68 -7.90 8.91
CA ILE A 114 -8.25 -7.99 8.62
C ILE A 114 -7.72 -9.37 8.99
N GLY A 115 -7.14 -10.08 8.01
CA GLY A 115 -6.44 -11.35 8.19
C GLY A 115 -4.93 -11.22 8.10
N VAL A 116 -4.23 -12.31 8.45
CA VAL A 116 -2.79 -12.45 8.29
C VAL A 116 -2.44 -13.83 7.76
N ALA A 117 -1.62 -13.87 6.70
CA ALA A 117 -1.07 -15.10 6.13
C ALA A 117 0.46 -15.05 6.16
N ILE A 118 1.12 -16.20 6.21
CA ILE A 118 2.58 -16.31 6.38
C ILE A 118 3.19 -17.13 5.24
N SER A 119 4.41 -16.74 4.84
CA SER A 119 5.24 -17.50 3.90
C SER A 119 6.72 -17.40 4.27
N ASP A 120 7.51 -18.36 3.85
CA ASP A 120 8.99 -18.30 3.87
C ASP A 120 9.58 -17.53 2.67
N ASN A 121 8.73 -17.16 1.71
CA ASN A 121 9.14 -16.50 0.47
C ASN A 121 8.25 -15.28 0.18
N PRO A 122 8.79 -14.11 -0.21
CA PRO A 122 7.98 -12.93 -0.56
C PRO A 122 7.06 -13.17 -1.77
N ALA A 123 7.38 -14.11 -2.64
CA ALA A 123 6.53 -14.56 -3.74
C ALA A 123 5.45 -15.59 -3.31
N GLY A 124 5.31 -15.88 -2.03
CA GLY A 124 4.38 -16.89 -1.52
C GLY A 124 4.84 -18.36 -1.81
N PRO A 125 3.93 -19.34 -1.76
CA PRO A 125 2.54 -19.15 -1.38
C PRO A 125 2.38 -18.75 0.08
N PHE A 126 1.47 -17.81 0.33
CA PHE A 126 1.08 -17.44 1.68
C PHE A 126 -0.06 -18.34 2.17
N VAL A 127 -0.03 -18.67 3.45
CA VAL A 127 -1.03 -19.54 4.10
C VAL A 127 -1.61 -18.81 5.30
N ASP A 128 -2.92 -18.88 5.47
CA ASP A 128 -3.64 -18.29 6.62
C ASP A 128 -3.00 -18.74 7.94
N ALA A 129 -2.66 -17.79 8.78
CA ALA A 129 -1.94 -18.06 10.01
C ALA A 129 -2.85 -18.36 11.20
N LEU A 130 -4.12 -17.92 11.17
CA LEU A 130 -5.01 -17.95 12.35
C LEU A 130 -6.26 -18.80 12.15
N GLY A 131 -6.73 -18.99 10.92
CA GLY A 131 -8.03 -19.63 10.66
C GLY A 131 -9.24 -18.74 10.97
N HIS A 132 -9.01 -17.49 11.32
CA HIS A 132 -10.00 -16.45 11.59
C HIS A 132 -9.39 -15.06 11.38
N PRO A 133 -10.18 -13.98 11.26
CA PRO A 133 -9.65 -12.62 11.20
C PRO A 133 -8.82 -12.23 12.43
N LEU A 134 -7.72 -11.54 12.25
CA LEU A 134 -6.95 -10.91 13.33
C LEU A 134 -7.75 -9.77 13.97
N ILE A 135 -8.46 -8.99 13.15
CA ILE A 135 -9.40 -7.96 13.57
C ILE A 135 -10.69 -8.17 12.77
N GLY A 136 -11.72 -8.70 13.43
CA GLY A 136 -12.99 -9.07 12.82
C GLY A 136 -14.17 -8.17 13.21
N GLU A 137 -13.92 -7.08 13.93
CA GLU A 137 -14.95 -6.21 14.49
C GLU A 137 -14.76 -4.75 14.03
N ILE A 138 -15.90 -4.07 13.88
CA ILE A 138 -15.96 -2.62 13.67
C ILE A 138 -15.77 -1.96 15.04
N VAL A 139 -14.63 -1.30 15.24
CA VAL A 139 -14.26 -0.62 16.48
C VAL A 139 -14.10 0.87 16.20
N ASN A 140 -14.62 1.75 17.07
CA ASN A 140 -14.61 3.21 16.89
C ASN A 140 -15.19 3.67 15.54
N GLY A 141 -16.14 2.90 14.96
CA GLY A 141 -16.72 3.19 13.65
C GLY A 141 -15.85 2.81 12.45
N ALA A 142 -14.63 2.33 12.65
CA ALA A 142 -13.73 1.92 11.58
C ALA A 142 -14.08 0.53 11.02
N GLN A 143 -14.41 0.45 9.74
CA GLN A 143 -14.46 -0.83 9.04
C GLN A 143 -13.06 -1.44 9.04
N PRO A 144 -12.87 -2.71 9.43
CA PRO A 144 -11.55 -3.33 9.49
C PRO A 144 -11.03 -3.72 8.10
N ILE A 145 -10.52 -2.71 7.38
CA ILE A 145 -9.91 -2.80 6.04
C ILE A 145 -8.70 -1.87 5.96
N ASP A 146 -7.96 -1.94 4.87
CA ASP A 146 -6.91 -1.01 4.48
C ASP A 146 -5.82 -0.89 5.55
N GLN A 147 -5.41 -1.99 6.09
CA GLN A 147 -4.38 -2.04 7.11
C GLN A 147 -2.99 -1.74 6.54
N PHE A 148 -2.23 -0.95 7.27
CA PHE A 148 -0.81 -0.74 7.03
C PHE A 148 -0.02 -1.07 8.30
N VAL A 149 0.98 -1.93 8.18
CA VAL A 149 1.85 -2.34 9.30
C VAL A 149 3.15 -1.54 9.26
N PHE A 150 3.35 -0.75 10.31
CA PHE A 150 4.52 0.10 10.52
C PHE A 150 5.39 -0.46 11.63
N ARG A 151 6.70 -0.61 11.38
CA ARG A 151 7.69 -0.92 12.40
C ARG A 151 8.41 0.33 12.83
N ASP A 152 8.34 0.69 14.11
CA ASP A 152 9.06 1.82 14.65
C ASP A 152 10.51 1.47 15.00
N ASP A 153 11.34 2.49 15.29
CA ASP A 153 12.78 2.34 15.58
C ASP A 153 13.07 1.52 16.85
N ASP A 154 12.13 1.48 17.80
CA ASP A 154 12.20 0.64 18.99
C ASP A 154 11.87 -0.85 18.72
N GLY A 155 11.52 -1.18 17.48
CA GLY A 155 11.17 -2.52 17.04
C GLY A 155 9.70 -2.90 17.24
N GLN A 156 8.88 -2.03 17.83
CA GLN A 156 7.43 -2.26 17.97
C GLN A 156 6.72 -2.16 16.62
N TYR A 157 5.85 -3.09 16.35
CA TYR A 157 4.96 -3.05 15.19
C TYR A 157 3.61 -2.43 15.57
N TYR A 158 3.19 -1.48 14.76
CA TYR A 158 1.88 -0.83 14.82
C TYR A 158 1.11 -1.15 13.55
N MET A 159 -0.19 -1.36 13.66
CA MET A 159 -1.09 -1.45 12.51
C MET A 159 -2.06 -0.28 12.55
N PHE A 160 -2.03 0.53 11.49
CA PHE A 160 -3.05 1.54 11.20
C PHE A 160 -4.07 0.93 10.26
N TYR A 161 -5.35 1.12 10.52
CA TYR A 161 -6.38 0.58 9.65
C TYR A 161 -7.69 1.35 9.78
N GLY A 162 -8.52 1.24 8.76
CA GLY A 162 -9.91 1.63 8.84
C GLY A 162 -10.45 2.26 7.58
N GLY A 163 -11.66 1.85 7.22
CA GLY A 163 -12.55 2.52 6.30
C GLY A 163 -13.58 3.39 7.00
N TRP A 164 -14.59 3.86 6.21
CA TRP A 164 -15.74 4.62 6.69
C TRP A 164 -15.39 5.91 7.45
N ARG A 165 -14.27 6.54 7.12
CA ARG A 165 -13.80 7.80 7.71
C ARG A 165 -13.32 7.70 9.14
N HIS A 166 -12.95 6.51 9.60
CA HIS A 166 -12.37 6.26 10.91
C HIS A 166 -11.07 5.48 10.78
N CYS A 167 -10.06 5.87 11.55
CA CYS A 167 -8.75 5.23 11.58
C CYS A 167 -8.39 4.83 13.01
N ASN A 168 -8.10 3.55 13.19
CA ASN A 168 -7.53 3.04 14.43
C ASN A 168 -6.03 2.76 14.28
N VAL A 169 -5.31 2.84 15.39
CA VAL A 169 -3.98 2.23 15.54
C VAL A 169 -4.02 1.20 16.65
N VAL A 170 -3.43 0.02 16.37
CA VAL A 170 -3.20 -1.04 17.34
C VAL A 170 -1.72 -1.40 17.41
N ARG A 171 -1.28 -1.98 18.52
CA ARG A 171 0.04 -2.60 18.63
C ARG A 171 -0.08 -4.08 18.30
N LEU A 172 0.87 -4.59 17.53
CA LEU A 172 0.97 -6.02 17.26
C LEU A 172 1.92 -6.69 18.26
N SER A 173 1.62 -7.93 18.62
CA SER A 173 2.53 -8.79 19.36
C SER A 173 3.83 -9.03 18.60
N PRO A 174 4.93 -9.47 19.25
CA PRO A 174 6.20 -9.73 18.57
C PRO A 174 6.13 -10.79 17.47
N ASP A 175 5.18 -11.72 17.54
CA ASP A 175 4.92 -12.72 16.51
C ASP A 175 3.98 -12.25 15.40
N LEU A 176 3.43 -11.02 15.52
CA LEU A 176 2.50 -10.37 14.58
C LEU A 176 1.14 -11.08 14.43
N LEU A 177 0.79 -11.99 15.32
CA LEU A 177 -0.42 -12.83 15.22
C LEU A 177 -1.52 -12.42 16.20
N SER A 178 -1.31 -11.38 17.01
CA SER A 178 -2.31 -10.83 17.91
C SER A 178 -2.12 -9.32 18.11
N VAL A 179 -3.18 -8.65 18.52
CA VAL A 179 -3.12 -7.27 19.00
C VAL A 179 -2.84 -7.25 20.49
N ILE A 180 -2.05 -6.29 20.96
CA ILE A 180 -1.67 -6.15 22.37
C ILE A 180 -2.02 -4.75 22.89
N PRO A 181 -2.28 -4.59 24.20
CA PRO A 181 -2.59 -3.28 24.77
C PRO A 181 -1.47 -2.25 24.57
N HIS A 182 -1.86 -1.00 24.40
CA HIS A 182 -0.99 0.15 24.52
C HIS A 182 -0.55 0.33 26.00
N ALA A 183 0.39 1.26 26.25
CA ALA A 183 0.93 1.49 27.59
C ALA A 183 -0.12 1.92 28.64
N ASP A 184 -1.23 2.51 28.18
CA ASP A 184 -2.37 2.91 29.02
C ASP A 184 -3.43 1.82 29.18
N GLY A 185 -3.22 0.64 28.57
CA GLY A 185 -4.13 -0.51 28.65
C GLY A 185 -5.19 -0.58 27.55
N GLU A 186 -5.35 0.46 26.73
CA GLU A 186 -6.26 0.43 25.57
C GLU A 186 -5.70 -0.49 24.46
N ILE A 187 -6.57 -1.18 23.74
CA ILE A 187 -6.19 -2.03 22.59
C ILE A 187 -6.30 -1.23 21.27
N TYR A 188 -7.37 -0.47 21.11
CA TYR A 188 -7.65 0.31 19.91
C TYR A 188 -7.60 1.80 20.25
N LYS A 189 -6.78 2.56 19.52
CA LYS A 189 -6.78 4.02 19.63
C LYS A 189 -7.25 4.62 18.33
N GLU A 190 -8.29 5.43 18.41
CA GLU A 190 -8.71 6.22 17.25
C GLU A 190 -7.73 7.39 17.02
N VAL A 191 -7.24 7.49 15.78
CA VAL A 191 -6.26 8.51 15.37
C VAL A 191 -6.70 9.24 14.09
N THR A 192 -7.97 9.25 13.81
CA THR A 192 -8.60 9.78 12.60
C THR A 192 -8.24 11.25 12.37
N PRO A 193 -7.50 11.60 11.31
CA PRO A 193 -7.27 13.00 10.95
C PRO A 193 -8.45 13.58 10.18
N GLU A 194 -8.42 14.91 10.01
CA GLU A 194 -9.42 15.64 9.22
C GLU A 194 -9.53 15.10 7.80
N ASN A 195 -10.76 14.91 7.30
CA ASN A 195 -11.12 14.41 5.98
C ASN A 195 -10.61 12.99 5.63
N TYR A 196 -10.14 12.25 6.62
CA TYR A 196 -9.77 10.85 6.43
C TYR A 196 -10.95 10.04 5.85
N VAL A 197 -10.66 9.18 4.88
CA VAL A 197 -11.64 8.21 4.36
C VAL A 197 -11.14 6.80 4.59
N GLU A 198 -9.90 6.48 4.15
CA GLU A 198 -9.31 5.14 4.22
C GLU A 198 -7.83 5.17 3.82
N GLY A 199 -7.18 4.00 3.67
CA GLY A 199 -5.85 3.85 3.10
C GLY A 199 -4.74 4.54 3.90
N PRO A 200 -4.61 4.28 5.22
CA PRO A 200 -3.58 4.90 6.04
C PRO A 200 -2.20 4.36 5.68
N PHE A 201 -1.21 5.23 5.71
CA PHE A 201 0.19 4.89 5.52
C PHE A 201 1.07 5.73 6.46
N MET A 202 2.12 5.14 7.01
CA MET A 202 3.07 5.82 7.90
C MET A 202 4.48 5.73 7.34
N LEU A 203 5.15 6.88 7.22
CA LEU A 203 6.58 6.98 6.94
C LEU A 203 7.27 7.70 8.11
N LYS A 204 8.38 7.16 8.61
CA LYS A 204 9.24 7.87 9.56
C LYS A 204 10.46 8.44 8.82
N ARG A 205 10.70 9.74 8.94
CA ARG A 205 11.83 10.43 8.34
C ARG A 205 12.35 11.52 9.29
N ASN A 206 13.66 11.51 9.57
CA ASN A 206 14.32 12.49 10.45
C ASN A 206 13.63 12.63 11.82
N GLY A 207 13.22 11.51 12.41
CA GLY A 207 12.55 11.47 13.71
C GLY A 207 11.09 11.97 13.71
N LYS A 208 10.52 12.31 12.56
CA LYS A 208 9.12 12.73 12.43
C LYS A 208 8.30 11.63 11.78
N TYR A 209 7.03 11.55 12.15
CA TYR A 209 6.04 10.63 11.63
C TYR A 209 5.19 11.34 10.58
N TYR A 210 5.28 10.88 9.33
CA TYR A 210 4.47 11.35 8.21
C TYR A 210 3.31 10.39 8.05
N PHE A 211 2.16 10.78 8.58
CA PHE A 211 0.94 10.01 8.41
C PHE A 211 0.22 10.47 7.15
N MET A 212 -0.07 9.56 6.26
CA MET A 212 -0.70 9.81 4.97
C MET A 212 -1.97 8.97 4.85
N TRP A 213 -2.98 9.47 4.15
CA TRP A 213 -4.26 8.79 3.98
C TRP A 213 -4.97 9.21 2.72
N SER A 214 -6.02 8.46 2.33
CA SER A 214 -6.89 8.82 1.21
C SER A 214 -8.06 9.68 1.67
N GLU A 215 -8.40 10.68 0.86
CA GLU A 215 -9.60 11.51 0.93
C GLU A 215 -10.42 11.34 -0.35
N GLY A 216 -11.72 11.71 -0.31
CA GLY A 216 -12.64 11.55 -1.43
C GLY A 216 -13.20 10.13 -1.54
N GLY A 217 -14.00 9.87 -2.58
CA GLY A 217 -14.56 8.53 -2.81
C GLY A 217 -13.68 7.69 -3.74
N TRP A 218 -13.33 6.46 -3.33
CA TRP A 218 -12.44 5.57 -4.11
C TRP A 218 -12.93 5.32 -5.56
N GLY A 219 -14.23 5.35 -5.79
CA GLY A 219 -14.84 5.25 -7.12
C GLY A 219 -14.91 6.56 -7.90
N GLY A 220 -14.60 7.70 -7.25
CA GLY A 220 -14.72 9.05 -7.81
C GLY A 220 -13.42 9.60 -8.40
N PRO A 221 -13.49 10.70 -9.15
CA PRO A 221 -12.30 11.36 -9.70
C PRO A 221 -11.52 12.15 -8.64
N ASP A 222 -12.16 12.52 -7.53
CA ASP A 222 -11.65 13.34 -6.44
C ASP A 222 -10.86 12.55 -5.39
N TYR A 223 -10.76 11.23 -5.53
CA TYR A 223 -9.92 10.39 -4.68
C TYR A 223 -8.47 10.89 -4.73
N CYS A 224 -7.87 11.10 -3.58
CA CYS A 224 -6.58 11.79 -3.47
C CYS A 224 -5.85 11.37 -2.20
N VAL A 225 -4.59 11.81 -2.04
CA VAL A 225 -3.78 11.56 -0.83
C VAL A 225 -3.50 12.87 -0.12
N ALA A 226 -3.79 12.91 1.18
CA ALA A 226 -3.40 13.97 2.10
C ALA A 226 -2.43 13.45 3.17
N TYR A 227 -1.86 14.37 3.96
CA TYR A 227 -0.88 14.00 4.98
C TYR A 227 -0.83 14.95 6.16
N ALA A 228 -0.20 14.46 7.23
CA ALA A 228 0.19 15.19 8.43
C ALA A 228 1.62 14.84 8.83
N ILE A 229 2.25 15.70 9.64
CA ILE A 229 3.54 15.43 10.29
C ILE A 229 3.33 15.52 11.80
N ALA A 230 3.83 14.53 12.54
CA ALA A 230 3.71 14.46 14.00
C ALA A 230 5.04 14.08 14.66
N ASP A 231 5.12 14.31 15.97
CA ASP A 231 6.27 13.92 16.82
C ASP A 231 6.09 12.52 17.44
N SER A 232 4.90 11.96 17.33
CA SER A 232 4.52 10.67 17.91
C SER A 232 3.82 9.80 16.89
N VAL A 233 3.98 8.48 17.00
CA VAL A 233 3.26 7.48 16.24
C VAL A 233 1.74 7.55 16.42
N TYR A 234 1.28 8.18 17.50
CA TYR A 234 -0.13 8.40 17.81
C TYR A 234 -0.64 9.79 17.40
N GLY A 235 0.17 10.59 16.73
CA GLY A 235 -0.18 11.96 16.40
C GLY A 235 0.07 12.97 17.55
N PRO A 236 -0.72 14.08 17.65
CA PRO A 236 -1.91 14.35 16.84
C PRO A 236 -1.59 14.60 15.36
N PHE A 237 -2.39 14.03 14.47
CA PHE A 237 -2.23 14.18 13.02
C PHE A 237 -3.05 15.36 12.50
N ARG A 238 -2.44 16.54 12.51
CA ARG A 238 -3.05 17.76 11.98
C ARG A 238 -2.81 17.83 10.47
N ARG A 239 -3.88 17.78 9.69
CA ARG A 239 -3.83 17.81 8.23
C ARG A 239 -3.06 19.02 7.71
N ILE A 240 -2.06 18.80 6.87
CA ILE A 240 -1.26 19.85 6.21
C ILE A 240 -1.85 20.15 4.82
N GLY A 241 -2.10 19.14 4.00
CA GLY A 241 -2.62 19.32 2.65
C GLY A 241 -2.60 18.05 1.82
N LYS A 242 -3.02 18.18 0.57
CA LYS A 242 -2.95 17.10 -0.42
C LYS A 242 -1.56 17.03 -1.05
N ILE A 243 -1.08 15.82 -1.25
CA ILE A 243 0.19 15.55 -1.94
C ILE A 243 -0.01 14.87 -3.28
N LEU A 244 -1.12 14.15 -3.47
CA LEU A 244 -1.48 13.50 -4.73
C LEU A 244 -2.95 13.74 -4.99
N GLN A 245 -3.29 14.16 -6.19
CA GLN A 245 -4.68 14.40 -6.62
C GLN A 245 -4.78 14.28 -8.14
N GLN A 246 -5.99 14.25 -8.66
CA GLN A 246 -6.22 14.19 -10.10
C GLN A 246 -5.50 15.30 -10.87
N ASP A 247 -5.09 14.96 -12.08
CA ASP A 247 -4.62 15.86 -13.12
C ASP A 247 -5.42 15.55 -14.39
N GLU A 248 -6.23 16.48 -14.86
CA GLU A 248 -7.13 16.29 -16.00
C GLU A 248 -6.41 15.91 -17.31
N ASN A 249 -5.09 16.15 -17.41
CA ASN A 249 -4.27 15.79 -18.55
C ASN A 249 -3.56 14.43 -18.39
N VAL A 250 -3.63 13.80 -17.21
CA VAL A 250 -2.87 12.57 -16.91
C VAL A 250 -3.78 11.45 -16.41
N ALA A 251 -4.52 11.68 -15.32
CA ALA A 251 -5.38 10.68 -14.70
C ALA A 251 -6.30 11.27 -13.63
N THR A 252 -7.33 10.54 -13.26
CA THR A 252 -8.25 10.87 -12.16
C THR A 252 -8.16 9.81 -11.05
N GLY A 253 -8.78 10.08 -9.90
CA GLY A 253 -8.96 9.11 -8.83
C GLY A 253 -7.64 8.52 -8.33
N ALA A 254 -6.63 9.36 -8.12
CA ALA A 254 -5.31 8.94 -7.67
C ALA A 254 -5.23 8.89 -6.14
N GLY A 255 -5.07 7.70 -5.57
CA GLY A 255 -5.05 7.54 -4.11
C GLY A 255 -4.55 6.16 -3.69
N HIS A 256 -4.81 5.82 -2.45
CA HIS A 256 -4.40 4.61 -1.75
C HIS A 256 -2.99 4.18 -2.15
N HIS A 257 -2.03 4.71 -1.44
CA HIS A 257 -0.62 4.72 -1.83
C HIS A 257 0.25 4.08 -0.76
N SER A 258 1.48 3.88 -1.15
CA SER A 258 2.60 3.58 -0.26
C SER A 258 3.84 4.37 -0.69
N VAL A 259 4.89 4.36 0.11
CA VAL A 259 6.16 5.03 -0.19
C VAL A 259 7.31 4.04 -0.07
N ILE A 260 8.08 3.91 -1.13
CA ILE A 260 9.32 3.13 -1.15
C ILE A 260 10.50 4.08 -0.96
N LYS A 261 11.44 3.72 -0.09
CA LYS A 261 12.75 4.38 -0.01
C LYS A 261 13.73 3.66 -0.94
N GLY A 262 14.34 4.41 -1.85
CA GLY A 262 15.44 3.94 -2.69
C GLY A 262 16.78 3.92 -1.94
N LYS A 263 17.88 3.73 -2.69
CA LYS A 263 19.24 3.64 -2.14
C LYS A 263 19.76 4.97 -1.59
N GLY A 264 19.39 6.09 -2.24
CA GLY A 264 19.84 7.43 -1.83
C GLY A 264 19.16 7.92 -0.55
N ASP A 265 19.84 8.80 0.20
CA ASP A 265 19.33 9.31 1.47
C ASP A 265 17.95 9.99 1.33
N ASP A 266 17.75 10.77 0.29
CA ASP A 266 16.48 11.45 -0.04
C ASP A 266 15.81 10.87 -1.30
N GLU A 267 16.01 9.59 -1.55
CA GLU A 267 15.41 8.90 -2.68
C GLU A 267 14.13 8.18 -2.26
N TYR A 268 12.98 8.81 -2.57
CA TYR A 268 11.66 8.27 -2.25
C TYR A 268 10.80 8.19 -3.50
N TYR A 269 9.95 7.17 -3.52
CA TYR A 269 8.99 6.90 -4.59
C TYR A 269 7.62 6.68 -3.98
N ILE A 270 6.60 7.33 -4.54
CA ILE A 270 5.20 7.03 -4.22
C ILE A 270 4.68 6.00 -5.20
N VAL A 271 4.15 4.90 -4.68
CA VAL A 271 3.42 3.87 -5.43
C VAL A 271 1.95 4.04 -5.11
N TYR A 272 1.12 4.16 -6.13
CA TYR A 272 -0.28 4.53 -5.95
C TYR A 272 -1.13 3.96 -7.08
N HIS A 273 -2.43 3.91 -6.90
CA HIS A 273 -3.31 3.66 -8.04
C HIS A 273 -3.88 4.96 -8.61
N ARG A 274 -4.22 4.92 -9.89
CA ARG A 274 -4.96 5.97 -10.57
C ARG A 274 -5.90 5.38 -11.63
N ARG A 275 -6.88 6.16 -12.05
CA ARG A 275 -7.76 5.80 -13.16
C ARG A 275 -7.29 6.52 -14.42
N PRO A 276 -6.97 5.79 -15.51
CA PRO A 276 -6.56 6.40 -16.78
C PRO A 276 -7.63 7.31 -17.35
N LEU A 277 -7.22 8.33 -18.11
CA LEU A 277 -8.14 9.24 -18.79
C LEU A 277 -9.11 8.48 -19.68
N GLY A 278 -10.38 8.90 -19.67
CA GLY A 278 -11.47 8.26 -20.42
C GLY A 278 -12.05 7.01 -19.75
N LYS A 279 -11.48 6.57 -18.63
CA LYS A 279 -12.01 5.48 -17.81
C LYS A 279 -12.87 6.04 -16.68
N THR A 280 -14.03 5.42 -16.44
CA THR A 280 -15.01 5.85 -15.42
C THR A 280 -15.44 4.72 -14.49
N GLY A 281 -15.11 3.48 -14.81
CA GLY A 281 -15.41 2.32 -13.96
C GLY A 281 -14.60 2.38 -12.66
N ALA A 282 -15.24 2.14 -11.53
CA ALA A 282 -14.60 2.18 -10.21
C ALA A 282 -13.39 1.23 -10.13
N ASN A 283 -13.46 0.08 -10.78
CA ASN A 283 -12.40 -0.93 -10.80
C ASN A 283 -11.36 -0.74 -11.93
N GLU A 284 -11.51 0.27 -12.78
CA GLU A 284 -10.51 0.58 -13.84
C GLU A 284 -9.32 1.35 -13.26
N ARG A 285 -8.64 0.75 -12.27
CA ARG A 285 -7.50 1.33 -11.56
C ARG A 285 -6.21 0.64 -11.95
N VAL A 286 -5.16 1.41 -12.18
CA VAL A 286 -3.83 0.91 -12.56
C VAL A 286 -2.79 1.37 -11.55
N THR A 287 -1.80 0.54 -11.29
CA THR A 287 -0.68 0.86 -10.38
C THR A 287 0.38 1.69 -11.09
N CYS A 288 0.77 2.77 -10.45
CA CYS A 288 1.74 3.75 -10.94
C CYS A 288 2.81 4.05 -9.89
N ILE A 289 3.95 4.60 -10.36
CA ILE A 289 5.05 5.03 -9.49
C ILE A 289 5.60 6.37 -9.99
N ASP A 290 5.80 7.30 -9.08
CA ASP A 290 6.46 8.57 -9.34
C ASP A 290 7.40 8.96 -8.20
N ARG A 291 8.24 9.96 -8.40
CA ARG A 291 9.16 10.48 -7.37
C ARG A 291 8.38 11.25 -6.30
N LEU A 292 8.72 10.99 -5.04
CA LEU A 292 8.29 11.77 -3.88
C LEU A 292 9.44 12.67 -3.43
N TYR A 293 9.18 13.96 -3.28
CA TYR A 293 10.16 14.94 -2.86
C TYR A 293 9.74 15.69 -1.60
N PHE A 294 10.73 16.10 -0.83
CA PHE A 294 10.55 16.92 0.36
C PHE A 294 11.08 18.35 0.13
N ASN A 295 10.46 19.31 0.79
CA ASN A 295 10.97 20.65 0.94
C ASN A 295 12.06 20.72 2.02
N ALA A 296 12.80 21.81 2.09
CA ALA A 296 13.84 22.01 3.10
C ALA A 296 13.30 22.05 4.55
N ASP A 297 12.03 22.43 4.72
CA ASP A 297 11.31 22.42 6.00
C ASP A 297 10.74 21.04 6.39
N GLY A 298 10.95 20.02 5.54
CA GLY A 298 10.47 18.67 5.74
C GLY A 298 9.04 18.41 5.21
N THR A 299 8.32 19.40 4.73
CA THR A 299 7.01 19.17 4.10
C THR A 299 7.16 18.41 2.78
N ILE A 300 6.13 17.65 2.41
CA ILE A 300 6.12 16.90 1.14
C ILE A 300 5.72 17.84 0.00
N LYS A 301 6.48 17.79 -1.10
CA LYS A 301 6.09 18.51 -2.33
C LYS A 301 4.91 17.78 -2.99
N PRO A 302 3.95 18.52 -3.57
CA PRO A 302 2.91 17.89 -4.38
C PRO A 302 3.51 16.97 -5.45
N VAL A 303 3.01 15.76 -5.53
CA VAL A 303 3.45 14.75 -6.49
C VAL A 303 3.00 15.15 -7.88
N LYS A 304 3.90 15.12 -8.83
CA LYS A 304 3.58 15.25 -10.24
C LYS A 304 3.36 13.87 -10.83
N MET A 305 2.13 13.53 -11.17
CA MET A 305 1.83 12.31 -11.91
C MET A 305 2.44 12.39 -13.30
N THR A 306 3.08 11.30 -13.76
CA THR A 306 3.68 11.21 -15.09
C THR A 306 3.19 9.99 -15.87
N PHE A 307 3.39 9.97 -17.18
CA PHE A 307 3.25 8.77 -18.01
C PHE A 307 4.57 7.98 -18.06
N GLU A 308 5.68 8.66 -17.84
CA GLU A 308 7.03 8.08 -17.91
C GLU A 308 7.38 7.26 -16.68
N GLY A 309 6.79 7.57 -15.50
CA GLY A 309 7.16 6.95 -14.25
C GLY A 309 8.57 7.32 -13.79
N VAL A 310 9.34 6.36 -13.32
CA VAL A 310 10.65 6.57 -12.72
C VAL A 310 11.77 5.90 -13.51
N LYS A 311 12.98 6.44 -13.40
CA LYS A 311 14.18 5.83 -13.98
C LYS A 311 14.60 4.62 -13.16
N ALA A 312 15.38 3.73 -13.80
CA ALA A 312 15.96 2.59 -13.11
C ALA A 312 16.82 3.04 -11.91
N SER A 313 16.54 2.45 -10.76
CA SER A 313 17.28 2.66 -9.53
C SER A 313 17.49 1.30 -8.85
N LYS A 314 18.75 0.88 -8.74
CA LYS A 314 19.12 -0.36 -8.08
C LYS A 314 19.44 -0.12 -6.62
N LEU A 315 19.06 -1.05 -5.75
CA LEU A 315 19.35 -1.00 -4.32
C LEU A 315 20.84 -1.28 -3.99
N LYS A 316 21.52 -2.00 -4.87
CA LYS A 316 23.00 -2.27 -4.78
C LYS A 316 23.80 -1.62 -5.87
#